data_78b17711f80ea689449f2ad694401724
#
_entry.id   78b17711f80ea689449f2ad694401724
#
_cell.length_a   1.000
_cell.length_b   1.000
_cell.length_c   1.000
_cell.angle_alpha   90.00
_cell.angle_beta   90.00
_cell.angle_gamma   90.00
#
_symmetry.space_group_name_H-M   'P 1'
#
loop_
_entity.id
_entity.type
_entity.pdbx_description
1 polymer ?
#
loop_
_entity_poly.entity_id
_entity_poly.type
_entity_poly.pdbx_seq_one_letter_code
_entity_poly.pdbx_strand_id
1 'polypeptide(L)'
;MARERGWVALLEARLKQERLDYSVVNASISGDTSGGARARYTPLLDKHRPAIVVLELGGNDGLRGLPVTQMRSNLSAIINESQTAGARVLLVGVRLPPNYGEVYTGAFEAAYRELAKTHRVALVPFILEDFAGNPEYFQADRLHPNEQAQQLMLDRVWSGLKPLLHR
;
A
#
# COMPACT_ATOMS: atom_id res chain seq x y z
N MET A 1 15.82 -2.72 7.12
CA MET A 1 16.29 -2.49 5.72
C MET A 1 16.39 -0.99 5.48
N ALA A 2 17.44 -0.54 4.77
CA ALA A 2 17.60 0.88 4.46
C ALA A 2 16.50 1.34 3.47
N ARG A 3 16.03 2.57 3.61
CA ARG A 3 14.91 3.14 2.84
C ARG A 3 15.19 3.18 1.33
N GLU A 4 16.46 3.34 0.97
CA GLU A 4 16.96 3.38 -0.41
C GLU A 4 16.93 2.02 -1.12
N ARG A 5 16.69 0.94 -0.39
CA ARG A 5 16.63 -0.43 -0.91
C ARG A 5 15.22 -1.00 -0.98
N GLY A 6 14.22 -0.22 -0.57
CA GLY A 6 12.81 -0.61 -0.64
C GLY A 6 12.23 -0.47 -2.04
N TRP A 7 11.12 -1.17 -2.31
CA TRP A 7 10.42 -1.14 -3.59
C TRP A 7 10.05 0.27 -4.07
N VAL A 8 9.84 1.22 -3.14
CA VAL A 8 9.51 2.62 -3.50
C VAL A 8 10.69 3.32 -4.17
N ALA A 9 11.93 3.05 -3.73
CA ALA A 9 13.11 3.59 -4.41
C ALA A 9 13.33 2.95 -5.78
N LEU A 10 13.03 1.64 -5.91
CA LEU A 10 13.05 0.94 -7.19
C LEU A 10 11.98 1.47 -8.15
N LEU A 11 10.83 1.90 -7.64
CA LEU A 11 9.77 2.55 -8.44
C LEU A 11 10.26 3.83 -9.09
N GLU A 12 10.97 4.68 -8.35
CA GLU A 12 11.53 5.92 -8.91
C GLU A 12 12.50 5.63 -10.06
N ALA A 13 13.36 4.63 -9.89
CA ALA A 13 14.28 4.19 -10.94
C ALA A 13 13.52 3.68 -12.19
N ARG A 14 12.46 2.89 -11.99
CA ARG A 14 11.65 2.36 -13.09
C ARG A 14 10.91 3.44 -13.86
N LEU A 15 10.33 4.44 -13.17
CA LEU A 15 9.67 5.57 -13.83
C LEU A 15 10.64 6.32 -14.76
N LYS A 16 11.86 6.57 -14.31
CA LYS A 16 12.93 7.18 -15.14
C LYS A 16 13.29 6.30 -16.34
N GLN A 17 13.42 5.00 -16.13
CA GLN A 17 13.74 4.00 -17.18
C GLN A 17 12.67 3.95 -18.27
N GLU A 18 11.38 4.02 -17.86
CA GLU A 18 10.22 4.05 -18.76
C GLU A 18 9.99 5.45 -19.37
N ARG A 19 10.82 6.46 -19.04
CA ARG A 19 10.72 7.85 -19.49
C ARG A 19 9.38 8.50 -19.13
N LEU A 20 8.88 8.19 -17.94
CA LEU A 20 7.65 8.74 -17.38
C LEU A 20 8.00 9.90 -16.45
N ASP A 21 7.42 11.08 -16.69
CA ASP A 21 7.68 12.30 -15.93
C ASP A 21 6.88 12.34 -14.62
N TYR A 22 7.30 11.47 -13.69
CA TYR A 22 6.76 11.41 -12.33
C TYR A 22 7.90 11.42 -11.31
N SER A 23 7.73 12.20 -10.26
CA SER A 23 8.56 12.14 -9.05
C SER A 23 7.86 11.31 -7.97
N VAL A 24 8.63 10.64 -7.14
CA VAL A 24 8.11 9.79 -6.05
C VAL A 24 8.35 10.48 -4.71
N VAL A 25 7.27 10.67 -3.94
CA VAL A 25 7.32 11.12 -2.55
C VAL A 25 7.00 9.95 -1.65
N ASN A 26 8.00 9.43 -0.92
CA ASN A 26 7.79 8.37 0.05
C ASN A 26 7.40 8.96 1.42
N ALA A 27 6.10 8.99 1.70
CA ALA A 27 5.54 9.45 2.96
C ALA A 27 5.32 8.33 4.00
N SER A 28 5.82 7.11 3.75
CA SER A 28 5.67 5.97 4.65
C SER A 28 6.40 6.18 5.98
N ILE A 29 5.77 5.73 7.06
CA ILE A 29 6.38 5.64 8.40
C ILE A 29 6.28 4.19 8.87
N SER A 30 7.42 3.59 9.23
CA SER A 30 7.47 2.23 9.76
C SER A 30 6.61 2.11 11.03
N GLY A 31 5.76 1.08 11.09
CA GLY A 31 4.89 0.84 12.25
C GLY A 31 3.64 1.71 12.30
N ASP A 32 3.40 2.58 11.31
CA ASP A 32 2.22 3.44 11.27
C ASP A 32 0.93 2.62 11.05
N THR A 33 -0.14 3.07 11.70
CA THR A 33 -1.49 2.54 11.51
C THR A 33 -2.29 3.40 10.55
N SER A 34 -3.45 2.91 10.12
CA SER A 34 -4.38 3.71 9.31
C SER A 34 -4.82 4.99 10.01
N GLY A 35 -4.99 4.95 11.34
CA GLY A 35 -5.32 6.13 12.14
C GLY A 35 -4.19 7.15 12.20
N GLY A 36 -2.95 6.70 12.41
CA GLY A 36 -1.77 7.56 12.41
C GLY A 36 -1.55 8.23 11.05
N ALA A 37 -1.63 7.45 9.98
CA ALA A 37 -1.52 7.99 8.62
C ALA A 37 -2.61 9.01 8.30
N ARG A 38 -3.87 8.73 8.65
CA ARG A 38 -4.99 9.66 8.46
C ARG A 38 -4.77 11.00 9.16
N ALA A 39 -4.26 10.97 10.40
CA ALA A 39 -4.04 12.17 11.20
C ALA A 39 -3.04 13.15 10.57
N ARG A 40 -2.12 12.67 9.74
CA ARG A 40 -1.08 13.48 9.06
C ARG A 40 -1.30 13.64 7.54
N TYR A 41 -2.41 13.09 7.01
CA TYR A 41 -2.60 12.96 5.57
C TYR A 41 -2.90 14.29 4.88
N THR A 42 -3.85 15.06 5.38
CA THR A 42 -4.26 16.33 4.75
C THR A 42 -3.10 17.29 4.50
N PRO A 43 -2.20 17.58 5.47
CA PRO A 43 -1.04 18.42 5.22
C PRO A 43 -0.08 17.87 4.16
N LEU A 44 0.07 16.52 4.06
CA LEU A 44 0.89 15.89 3.03
C LEU A 44 0.27 16.05 1.65
N LEU A 45 -1.04 15.85 1.55
CA LEU A 45 -1.80 16.00 0.32
C LEU A 45 -1.69 17.45 -0.22
N ASP A 46 -1.90 18.43 0.64
CA ASP A 46 -1.82 19.85 0.30
C ASP A 46 -0.41 20.26 -0.15
N LYS A 47 0.60 19.76 0.55
CA LYS A 47 2.01 20.05 0.27
C LYS A 47 2.47 19.49 -1.07
N HIS A 48 2.11 18.24 -1.35
CA HIS A 48 2.68 17.50 -2.48
C HIS A 48 1.78 17.46 -3.71
N ARG A 49 0.48 17.68 -3.56
CA ARG A 49 -0.53 17.66 -4.64
C ARG A 49 -0.31 16.51 -5.64
N PRO A 50 -0.29 15.25 -5.18
CA PRO A 50 0.07 14.13 -6.02
C PRO A 50 -0.95 13.90 -7.13
N ALA A 51 -0.48 13.52 -8.31
CA ALA A 51 -1.35 13.04 -9.39
C ALA A 51 -1.89 11.63 -9.11
N ILE A 52 -1.09 10.83 -8.38
CA ILE A 52 -1.44 9.46 -8.00
C ILE A 52 -1.02 9.24 -6.55
N VAL A 53 -1.89 8.59 -5.78
CA VAL A 53 -1.60 8.11 -4.43
C VAL A 53 -1.56 6.60 -4.45
N VAL A 54 -0.44 6.00 -4.06
CA VAL A 54 -0.33 4.57 -3.78
C VAL A 54 -0.53 4.39 -2.28
N LEU A 55 -1.66 3.80 -1.91
CA LEU A 55 -2.09 3.60 -0.53
C LEU A 55 -1.87 2.15 -0.12
N GLU A 56 -0.72 1.86 0.50
CA GLU A 56 -0.37 0.59 1.12
C GLU A 56 -0.33 0.81 2.63
N LEU A 57 -1.39 0.39 3.33
CA LEU A 57 -1.60 0.70 4.73
C LEU A 57 -2.60 -0.28 5.34
N GLY A 58 -2.54 -0.48 6.65
CA GLY A 58 -3.44 -1.34 7.40
C GLY A 58 -2.77 -2.57 8.01
N GLY A 59 -1.57 -2.95 7.55
CA GLY A 59 -0.84 -4.10 8.10
C GLY A 59 -0.64 -3.99 9.62
N ASN A 60 -0.26 -2.82 10.11
CA ASN A 60 -0.10 -2.59 11.55
C ASN A 60 -1.42 -2.57 12.33
N ASP A 61 -2.51 -2.14 11.70
CA ASP A 61 -3.87 -2.27 12.29
C ASP A 61 -4.17 -3.75 12.52
N GLY A 62 -3.98 -4.57 11.50
CA GLY A 62 -4.21 -6.00 11.56
C GLY A 62 -3.32 -6.71 12.58
N LEU A 63 -2.02 -6.48 12.56
CA LEU A 63 -1.06 -7.10 13.49
C LEU A 63 -1.32 -6.72 14.95
N ARG A 64 -1.93 -5.56 15.20
CA ARG A 64 -2.35 -5.11 16.54
C ARG A 64 -3.78 -5.53 16.91
N GLY A 65 -4.48 -6.24 16.03
CA GLY A 65 -5.85 -6.67 16.25
C GLY A 65 -6.85 -5.52 16.35
N LEU A 66 -6.58 -4.38 15.71
CA LEU A 66 -7.49 -3.24 15.72
C LEU A 66 -8.77 -3.54 14.92
N PRO A 67 -9.90 -2.89 15.24
CA PRO A 67 -11.15 -3.12 14.53
C PRO A 67 -11.04 -2.87 13.02
N VAL A 68 -11.40 -3.85 12.20
CA VAL A 68 -11.40 -3.73 10.72
C VAL A 68 -12.27 -2.58 10.24
N THR A 69 -13.38 -2.32 10.93
CA THR A 69 -14.28 -1.19 10.64
C THR A 69 -13.59 0.16 10.79
N GLN A 70 -12.72 0.31 11.79
CA GLN A 70 -11.95 1.54 12.00
C GLN A 70 -10.90 1.72 10.90
N MET A 71 -10.14 0.67 10.59
CA MET A 71 -9.18 0.68 9.47
C MET A 71 -9.89 1.06 8.17
N ARG A 72 -11.01 0.41 7.85
CA ARG A 72 -11.80 0.69 6.65
C ARG A 72 -12.27 2.16 6.60
N SER A 73 -12.74 2.71 7.70
CA SER A 73 -13.13 4.12 7.79
C SER A 73 -11.97 5.07 7.53
N ASN A 74 -10.80 4.79 8.09
CA ASN A 74 -9.61 5.61 7.89
C ASN A 74 -9.12 5.57 6.44
N LEU A 75 -9.04 4.37 5.84
CA LEU A 75 -8.65 4.22 4.43
C LEU A 75 -9.65 4.88 3.50
N SER A 76 -10.95 4.74 3.77
CA SER A 76 -12.02 5.41 3.01
C SER A 76 -11.86 6.94 3.04
N ALA A 77 -11.56 7.52 4.20
CA ALA A 77 -11.33 8.96 4.32
C ALA A 77 -10.11 9.42 3.49
N ILE A 78 -8.99 8.69 3.56
CA ILE A 78 -7.78 8.99 2.78
C ILE A 78 -8.08 8.91 1.26
N ILE A 79 -8.81 7.88 0.82
CA ILE A 79 -9.20 7.73 -0.59
C ILE A 79 -10.08 8.90 -1.03
N ASN A 80 -11.09 9.25 -0.26
CA ASN A 80 -12.00 10.37 -0.56
C ASN A 80 -11.24 11.71 -0.65
N GLU A 81 -10.35 12.00 0.30
CA GLU A 81 -9.55 13.22 0.27
C GLU A 81 -8.65 13.27 -0.96
N SER A 82 -8.01 12.14 -1.31
CA SER A 82 -7.19 12.03 -2.51
C SER A 82 -8.00 12.32 -3.77
N GLN A 83 -9.16 11.68 -3.93
CA GLN A 83 -10.02 11.86 -5.10
C GLN A 83 -10.58 13.28 -5.19
N THR A 84 -10.97 13.87 -4.06
CA THR A 84 -11.44 15.28 -3.99
C THR A 84 -10.33 16.25 -4.43
N ALA A 85 -9.08 15.94 -4.12
CA ALA A 85 -7.92 16.72 -4.58
C ALA A 85 -7.53 16.43 -6.05
N GLY A 86 -8.25 15.55 -6.74
CA GLY A 86 -8.01 15.19 -8.14
C GLY A 86 -6.97 14.09 -8.35
N ALA A 87 -6.48 13.45 -7.29
CA ALA A 87 -5.55 12.35 -7.40
C ALA A 87 -6.24 11.03 -7.77
N ARG A 88 -5.61 10.23 -8.61
CA ARG A 88 -5.97 8.81 -8.80
C ARG A 88 -5.40 8.00 -7.64
N VAL A 89 -6.10 6.93 -7.25
CA VAL A 89 -5.66 6.10 -6.14
C VAL A 89 -5.42 4.68 -6.60
N LEU A 90 -4.28 4.12 -6.21
CA LEU A 90 -4.01 2.68 -6.22
C LEU A 90 -4.04 2.19 -4.77
N LEU A 91 -5.04 1.40 -4.43
CA LEU A 91 -5.10 0.73 -3.14
C LEU A 91 -4.30 -0.58 -3.21
N VAL A 92 -3.44 -0.80 -2.23
CA VAL A 92 -2.60 -1.99 -2.14
C VAL A 92 -2.98 -2.75 -0.87
N GLY A 93 -3.51 -3.95 -1.06
CA GLY A 93 -3.99 -4.79 0.02
C GLY A 93 -2.86 -5.53 0.75
N VAL A 94 -3.17 -5.88 1.98
CA VAL A 94 -2.33 -6.67 2.88
C VAL A 94 -3.13 -7.88 3.35
N ARG A 95 -2.48 -9.02 3.57
CA ARG A 95 -3.04 -10.20 4.24
C ARG A 95 -2.36 -10.40 5.56
N LEU A 96 -3.13 -10.87 6.53
CA LEU A 96 -2.64 -11.22 7.85
C LEU A 96 -2.25 -12.69 7.92
N PRO A 97 -1.30 -13.06 8.79
CA PRO A 97 -1.01 -14.45 9.09
C PRO A 97 -2.26 -15.20 9.59
N PRO A 98 -2.42 -16.50 9.26
CA PRO A 98 -3.63 -17.26 9.58
C PRO A 98 -3.91 -17.43 11.06
N ASN A 99 -2.90 -17.28 11.92
CA ASN A 99 -3.04 -17.36 13.38
C ASN A 99 -3.88 -16.25 14.01
N TYR A 100 -4.28 -15.22 13.25
CA TYR A 100 -5.25 -14.20 13.69
C TYR A 100 -6.71 -14.65 13.60
N GLY A 101 -6.97 -15.87 13.09
CA GLY A 101 -8.29 -16.47 12.95
C GLY A 101 -9.01 -16.07 11.66
N GLU A 102 -9.74 -17.03 11.08
CA GLU A 102 -10.35 -16.90 9.75
C GLU A 102 -11.37 -15.77 9.66
N VAL A 103 -12.15 -15.54 10.71
CA VAL A 103 -13.17 -14.47 10.71
C VAL A 103 -12.51 -13.09 10.59
N TYR A 104 -11.46 -12.85 11.38
CA TYR A 104 -10.76 -11.58 11.38
C TYR A 104 -9.96 -11.36 10.09
N THR A 105 -9.19 -12.36 9.66
CA THR A 105 -8.38 -12.29 8.44
C THR A 105 -9.26 -12.15 7.19
N GLY A 106 -10.38 -12.86 7.14
CA GLY A 106 -11.34 -12.75 6.04
C GLY A 106 -12.00 -11.37 5.96
N ALA A 107 -12.43 -10.81 7.09
CA ALA A 107 -12.98 -9.46 7.15
C ALA A 107 -11.93 -8.41 6.77
N PHE A 108 -10.67 -8.60 7.18
CA PHE A 108 -9.55 -7.73 6.88
C PHE A 108 -9.27 -7.68 5.37
N GLU A 109 -9.17 -8.83 4.70
CA GLU A 109 -9.00 -8.88 3.24
C GLU A 109 -10.20 -8.33 2.47
N ALA A 110 -11.42 -8.64 2.92
CA ALA A 110 -12.64 -8.15 2.30
C ALA A 110 -12.72 -6.63 2.30
N ALA A 111 -12.21 -5.97 3.35
CA ALA A 111 -12.22 -4.52 3.47
C ALA A 111 -11.54 -3.82 2.29
N TYR A 112 -10.41 -4.33 1.79
CA TYR A 112 -9.73 -3.74 0.63
C TYR A 112 -10.53 -3.88 -0.65
N ARG A 113 -11.15 -5.04 -0.89
CA ARG A 113 -12.01 -5.26 -2.07
C ARG A 113 -13.25 -4.37 -2.04
N GLU A 114 -13.86 -4.25 -0.87
CA GLU A 114 -15.03 -3.39 -0.67
C GLU A 114 -14.69 -1.91 -0.88
N LEU A 115 -13.56 -1.44 -0.32
CA LEU A 115 -13.09 -0.08 -0.52
C LEU A 115 -12.82 0.22 -2.00
N ALA A 116 -12.10 -0.68 -2.69
CA ALA A 116 -11.80 -0.51 -4.10
C ALA A 116 -13.08 -0.42 -4.95
N LYS A 117 -14.07 -1.27 -4.68
CA LYS A 117 -15.36 -1.25 -5.35
C LYS A 117 -16.16 0.01 -5.04
N THR A 118 -16.26 0.38 -3.76
CA THR A 118 -17.05 1.54 -3.30
C THR A 118 -16.51 2.84 -3.87
N HIS A 119 -15.19 3.02 -3.84
CA HIS A 119 -14.54 4.25 -4.30
C HIS A 119 -14.13 4.19 -5.79
N ARG A 120 -14.34 3.06 -6.46
CA ARG A 120 -13.95 2.84 -7.88
C ARG A 120 -12.46 3.14 -8.11
N VAL A 121 -11.60 2.63 -7.24
CA VAL A 121 -10.14 2.76 -7.35
C VAL A 121 -9.48 1.46 -7.76
N ALA A 122 -8.29 1.56 -8.35
CA ALA A 122 -7.50 0.40 -8.69
C ALA A 122 -7.05 -0.35 -7.43
N LEU A 123 -6.96 -1.67 -7.51
CA LEU A 123 -6.58 -2.54 -6.40
C LEU A 123 -5.47 -3.51 -6.83
N VAL A 124 -4.41 -3.55 -6.03
CA VAL A 124 -3.52 -4.71 -5.93
C VAL A 124 -3.94 -5.50 -4.70
N PRO A 125 -4.55 -6.70 -4.85
CA PRO A 125 -5.19 -7.38 -3.72
C PRO A 125 -4.23 -7.78 -2.61
N PHE A 126 -2.98 -8.15 -2.96
CA PHE A 126 -1.95 -8.52 -1.99
C PHE A 126 -0.55 -8.28 -2.56
N ILE A 127 0.23 -7.44 -1.88
CA ILE A 127 1.56 -7.03 -2.36
C ILE A 127 2.59 -8.16 -2.33
N LEU A 128 2.42 -9.17 -1.47
CA LEU A 128 3.36 -10.30 -1.31
C LEU A 128 2.89 -11.56 -2.05
N GLU A 129 1.84 -11.50 -2.89
CA GLU A 129 1.19 -12.65 -3.53
C GLU A 129 2.18 -13.62 -4.18
N ASP A 130 3.17 -13.08 -4.89
CA ASP A 130 4.05 -13.88 -5.73
C ASP A 130 5.10 -14.68 -4.92
N PHE A 131 5.29 -14.35 -3.64
CA PHE A 131 6.34 -14.97 -2.81
C PHE A 131 5.95 -15.23 -1.34
N ALA A 132 4.73 -14.97 -0.94
CA ALA A 132 4.28 -15.09 0.46
C ALA A 132 4.54 -16.47 1.08
N GLY A 133 4.54 -17.54 0.27
CA GLY A 133 4.83 -18.91 0.72
C GLY A 133 6.32 -19.29 0.76
N ASN A 134 7.23 -18.42 0.31
CA ASN A 134 8.66 -18.74 0.27
C ASN A 134 9.45 -17.95 1.33
N PRO A 135 9.94 -18.63 2.40
CA PRO A 135 10.66 -17.99 3.49
C PRO A 135 11.97 -17.31 3.09
N GLU A 136 12.56 -17.64 1.92
CA GLU A 136 13.79 -17.01 1.42
C GLU A 136 13.62 -15.52 1.13
N TYR A 137 12.39 -15.05 0.89
CA TYR A 137 12.09 -13.64 0.63
C TYR A 137 11.79 -12.82 1.89
N PHE A 138 11.90 -13.44 3.07
CA PHE A 138 11.61 -12.77 4.34
C PHE A 138 12.86 -12.58 5.20
N GLN A 139 12.80 -11.60 6.10
CA GLN A 139 13.79 -11.39 7.15
C GLN A 139 13.68 -12.52 8.20
N ALA A 140 14.59 -12.52 9.18
CA ALA A 140 14.60 -13.54 10.23
C ALA A 140 13.30 -13.64 11.04
N ASP A 141 12.50 -12.57 11.08
CA ASP A 141 11.19 -12.53 11.73
C ASP A 141 10.08 -13.23 10.92
N ARG A 142 10.37 -13.66 9.68
CA ARG A 142 9.45 -14.31 8.74
C ARG A 142 8.18 -13.51 8.44
N LEU A 143 8.19 -12.22 8.72
CA LEU A 143 7.07 -11.31 8.52
C LEU A 143 7.41 -10.21 7.51
N HIS A 144 8.56 -9.59 7.66
CA HIS A 144 8.98 -8.50 6.80
C HIS A 144 9.77 -9.00 5.60
N PRO A 145 9.40 -8.59 4.36
CA PRO A 145 10.17 -8.91 3.17
C PRO A 145 11.62 -8.42 3.26
N ASN A 146 12.54 -9.22 2.74
CA ASN A 146 13.93 -8.86 2.65
C ASN A 146 14.24 -8.06 1.37
N GLU A 147 15.51 -7.78 1.10
CA GLU A 147 15.94 -6.99 -0.05
C GLU A 147 15.63 -7.69 -1.40
N GLN A 148 15.73 -9.01 -1.45
CA GLN A 148 15.44 -9.78 -2.67
C GLN A 148 13.96 -9.73 -3.08
N ALA A 149 13.06 -9.58 -2.12
CA ALA A 149 11.63 -9.48 -2.35
C ALA A 149 11.20 -8.12 -2.93
N GLN A 150 12.03 -7.08 -2.81
CA GLN A 150 11.61 -5.72 -3.15
C GLN A 150 11.30 -5.53 -4.65
N GLN A 151 12.02 -6.24 -5.51
CA GLN A 151 11.73 -6.23 -6.95
C GLN A 151 10.38 -6.89 -7.26
N LEU A 152 10.06 -8.00 -6.60
CA LEU A 152 8.77 -8.69 -6.76
C LEU A 152 7.62 -7.81 -6.27
N MET A 153 7.81 -7.12 -5.15
CA MET A 153 6.84 -6.13 -4.64
C MET A 153 6.62 -5.00 -5.64
N LEU A 154 7.70 -4.45 -6.21
CA LEU A 154 7.60 -3.43 -7.26
C LEU A 154 6.81 -3.93 -8.47
N ASP A 155 7.14 -5.12 -8.98
CA ASP A 155 6.47 -5.68 -10.16
C ASP A 155 4.97 -5.87 -9.90
N ARG A 156 4.60 -6.30 -8.69
CA ARG A 156 3.22 -6.43 -8.26
C ARG A 156 2.49 -5.09 -8.21
N VAL A 157 3.09 -4.09 -7.57
CA VAL A 157 2.53 -2.72 -7.53
C VAL A 157 2.47 -2.11 -8.92
N TRP A 158 3.50 -2.33 -9.74
CA TRP A 158 3.58 -1.81 -11.11
C TRP A 158 2.41 -2.28 -11.98
N SER A 159 1.97 -3.51 -11.82
CA SER A 159 0.83 -4.05 -12.57
C SER A 159 -0.46 -3.25 -12.36
N GLY A 160 -0.70 -2.75 -11.14
CA GLY A 160 -1.83 -1.88 -10.82
C GLY A 160 -1.58 -0.40 -11.09
N LEU A 161 -0.31 0.05 -11.00
CA LEU A 161 0.06 1.44 -11.17
C LEU A 161 0.15 1.85 -12.65
N LYS A 162 0.71 1.00 -13.51
CA LYS A 162 0.95 1.30 -14.92
C LYS A 162 -0.28 1.84 -15.67
N PRO A 163 -1.50 1.29 -15.50
CA PRO A 163 -2.70 1.82 -16.13
C PRO A 163 -3.09 3.24 -15.68
N LEU A 164 -2.60 3.66 -14.51
CA LEU A 164 -2.86 4.99 -13.95
C LEU A 164 -1.82 6.03 -14.41
N LEU A 165 -0.71 5.61 -15.00
CA LEU A 165 0.33 6.50 -15.51
C LEU A 165 -0.03 6.98 -16.91
N HIS A 166 0.22 8.26 -17.18
CA HIS A 166 0.10 8.84 -18.53
C HIS A 166 1.49 9.21 -19.04
N ARG A 167 1.70 9.02 -20.31
CA ARG A 167 2.91 9.47 -21.01
C ARG A 167 2.80 10.94 -21.34
#